data_86f741e9a7cf543134e2e9e7ae82bc3a
#
_entry.id   86f741e9a7cf543134e2e9e7ae82bc3a
#
_cell.length_a   1.000
_cell.length_b   1.000
_cell.length_c   1.000
_cell.angle_alpha   90.00
_cell.angle_beta   90.00
_cell.angle_gamma   90.00
#
_symmetry.space_group_name_H-M   'P 1'
#
loop_
_entity.id
_entity.type
_entity.pdbx_description
1 polymer ?
#
loop_
_entity_poly.entity_id
_entity_poly.type
_entity_poly.pdbx_seq_one_letter_code
_entity_poly.pdbx_strand_id
1 'polypeptide(L)'
;TTPLPVLVADAFAYHERPGALQRLTPPWESVSLESSDQSLHVGSEVVLKTRFAGVPLRWVARHTEYDPPRHFADTQVSGPFASWNHHHEFRERVGAQPESGASLTDLVEYELPMGALVDFCGSSIAQRKIESMFAYRHRVTADDLQLIARYRSAPLRFAISGSSGLVGSNLTRLLTLLGHQATPIVRSKGHSSSDENDCAIAAWSDASEIEKFSDVDVVVHLAGKSIAGGRWSEQGKQQIRDSRVVKTRQLCESLATLKRKPKVLICASATGIYGDRGDTVLDESSSPGDDF
;
A
#
# COMPACT_ATOMS: atom_id res chain seq x y z
N THR A 1 12.69 9.27 16.46
CA THR A 1 13.30 10.04 15.35
C THR A 1 14.00 9.10 14.38
N THR A 2 13.75 9.30 13.08
CA THR A 2 14.33 8.50 11.99
C THR A 2 14.99 9.38 10.95
N PRO A 3 16.22 9.07 10.53
CA PRO A 3 16.86 9.75 9.42
C PRO A 3 16.22 9.38 8.08
N LEU A 4 16.06 10.38 7.20
CA LEU A 4 15.47 10.22 5.88
C LEU A 4 16.44 10.69 4.80
N PRO A 5 16.56 9.97 3.67
CA PRO A 5 17.56 10.27 2.62
C PRO A 5 17.07 11.29 1.58
N VAL A 6 16.19 12.20 1.96
CA VAL A 6 15.58 13.20 1.09
C VAL A 6 15.52 14.55 1.80
N LEU A 7 15.20 15.62 1.06
CA LEU A 7 14.97 16.95 1.63
C LEU A 7 13.71 16.97 2.51
N VAL A 8 13.64 17.89 3.45
CA VAL A 8 12.49 18.06 4.36
C VAL A 8 11.18 18.23 3.57
N ALA A 9 11.21 19.01 2.49
CA ALA A 9 10.03 19.21 1.65
C ALA A 9 9.54 17.90 0.98
N ASP A 10 10.44 17.05 0.52
CA ASP A 10 10.07 15.75 -0.08
C ASP A 10 9.51 14.79 0.99
N ALA A 11 10.09 14.80 2.19
CA ALA A 11 9.63 13.99 3.30
C ALA A 11 8.23 14.40 3.79
N PHE A 12 7.97 15.70 3.86
CA PHE A 12 6.67 16.24 4.22
C PHE A 12 5.63 15.91 3.14
N ALA A 13 5.93 16.21 1.86
CA ALA A 13 5.05 15.95 0.73
C ALA A 13 4.68 14.46 0.58
N TYR A 14 5.53 13.53 1.03
CA TYR A 14 5.20 12.09 1.07
C TYR A 14 3.95 11.82 1.93
N HIS A 15 3.80 12.52 3.06
CA HIS A 15 2.66 12.33 3.97
C HIS A 15 1.37 12.96 3.44
N GLU A 16 1.46 13.95 2.53
CA GLU A 16 0.31 14.56 1.86
C GLU A 16 -0.22 13.71 0.69
N ARG A 17 0.57 12.74 0.20
CA ARG A 17 0.17 11.95 -0.96
C ARG A 17 -0.99 11.01 -0.65
N PRO A 18 -1.95 10.86 -1.57
CA PRO A 18 -3.01 9.88 -1.43
C PRO A 18 -2.47 8.47 -1.17
N GLY A 19 -3.03 7.79 -0.17
CA GLY A 19 -2.60 6.45 0.20
C GLY A 19 -1.46 6.37 1.24
N ALA A 20 -0.86 7.50 1.65
CA ALA A 20 0.19 7.52 2.66
C ALA A 20 -0.27 6.88 3.98
N LEU A 21 -1.41 7.29 4.50
CA LEU A 21 -1.97 6.74 5.75
C LEU A 21 -2.17 5.22 5.66
N GLN A 22 -2.76 4.72 4.56
CA GLN A 22 -2.98 3.28 4.38
C GLN A 22 -1.67 2.52 4.22
N ARG A 23 -0.67 3.11 3.56
CA ARG A 23 0.67 2.53 3.40
C ARG A 23 1.40 2.44 4.74
N LEU A 24 1.24 3.45 5.59
CA LEU A 24 1.86 3.55 6.91
C LEU A 24 1.07 2.83 8.00
N THR A 25 -0.09 2.26 7.69
CA THR A 25 -0.85 1.41 8.61
C THR A 25 -0.26 0.00 8.61
N PRO A 26 0.19 -0.52 9.77
CA PRO A 26 0.76 -1.87 9.83
C PRO A 26 -0.24 -2.94 9.40
N PRO A 27 0.17 -3.97 8.63
CA PRO A 27 -0.74 -4.99 8.10
C PRO A 27 -1.32 -5.93 9.18
N TRP A 28 -0.75 -5.95 10.37
CA TRP A 28 -1.27 -6.72 11.51
C TRP A 28 -2.31 -5.95 12.33
N GLU A 29 -2.49 -4.66 12.05
CA GLU A 29 -3.54 -3.87 12.68
C GLU A 29 -4.86 -4.03 11.91
N SER A 30 -5.94 -4.31 12.66
CA SER A 30 -7.28 -4.34 12.10
C SER A 30 -7.82 -2.93 11.92
N VAL A 31 -7.18 -2.14 11.06
CA VAL A 31 -7.54 -0.75 10.77
C VAL A 31 -7.91 -0.63 9.31
N SER A 32 -9.03 0.01 9.03
CA SER A 32 -9.45 0.38 7.67
C SER A 32 -9.92 1.84 7.63
N LEU A 33 -9.58 2.53 6.56
CA LEU A 33 -10.09 3.88 6.32
C LEU A 33 -11.58 3.82 6.01
N GLU A 34 -12.40 4.58 6.74
CA GLU A 34 -13.82 4.76 6.47
C GLU A 34 -14.06 5.98 5.60
N SER A 35 -13.46 7.12 5.98
CA SER A 35 -13.47 8.35 5.19
C SER A 35 -12.27 9.23 5.52
N SER A 36 -11.84 10.03 4.55
CA SER A 36 -10.83 11.08 4.68
C SER A 36 -10.99 12.06 3.53
N ASP A 37 -10.76 13.33 3.76
CA ASP A 37 -10.60 14.33 2.71
C ASP A 37 -9.20 14.33 2.09
N GLN A 38 -8.34 13.44 2.53
CA GLN A 38 -6.95 13.26 2.07
C GLN A 38 -6.10 14.53 2.21
N SER A 39 -6.42 15.37 3.19
CA SER A 39 -5.73 16.63 3.47
C SER A 39 -5.12 16.59 4.87
N LEU A 40 -3.98 17.27 5.05
CA LEU A 40 -3.35 17.52 6.36
C LEU A 40 -3.69 18.91 6.92
N HIS A 41 -4.49 19.70 6.19
CA HIS A 41 -4.86 21.05 6.65
C HIS A 41 -5.67 21.01 7.95
N VAL A 42 -5.53 22.07 8.74
CA VAL A 42 -6.26 22.24 10.00
C VAL A 42 -7.77 22.08 9.77
N GLY A 43 -8.39 21.24 10.60
CA GLY A 43 -9.82 20.92 10.51
C GLY A 43 -10.15 19.69 9.68
N SER A 44 -9.23 19.17 8.86
CA SER A 44 -9.40 17.93 8.11
C SER A 44 -9.57 16.74 9.04
N GLU A 45 -10.48 15.83 8.69
CA GLU A 45 -10.78 14.65 9.50
C GLU A 45 -10.44 13.35 8.78
N VAL A 46 -9.93 12.40 9.56
CA VAL A 46 -9.72 11.02 9.16
C VAL A 46 -10.56 10.12 10.05
N VAL A 47 -11.38 9.28 9.43
CA VAL A 47 -12.23 8.33 10.13
C VAL A 47 -11.75 6.91 9.86
N LEU A 48 -11.36 6.23 10.91
CA LEU A 48 -10.84 4.86 10.86
C LEU A 48 -11.82 3.90 11.55
N LYS A 49 -12.04 2.74 10.94
CA LYS A 49 -12.59 1.57 11.61
C LYS A 49 -11.46 0.75 12.19
N THR A 50 -11.49 0.49 13.48
CA THR A 50 -10.49 -0.32 14.19
C THR A 50 -11.15 -1.31 15.13
N ARG A 51 -10.35 -2.11 15.83
CA ARG A 51 -10.83 -2.98 16.92
C ARG A 51 -9.96 -2.75 18.15
N PHE A 52 -10.60 -2.48 19.27
CA PHE A 52 -9.94 -2.42 20.57
C PHE A 52 -10.43 -3.57 21.44
N ALA A 53 -9.51 -4.42 21.90
CA ALA A 53 -9.83 -5.65 22.62
C ALA A 53 -10.91 -6.53 21.92
N GLY A 54 -10.87 -6.58 20.57
CA GLY A 54 -11.85 -7.33 19.76
C GLY A 54 -13.15 -6.61 19.46
N VAL A 55 -13.45 -5.51 20.15
CA VAL A 55 -14.67 -4.71 19.96
C VAL A 55 -14.44 -3.74 18.79
N PRO A 56 -15.36 -3.71 17.79
CA PRO A 56 -15.30 -2.74 16.72
C PRO A 56 -15.43 -1.32 17.28
N LEU A 57 -14.56 -0.43 16.81
CA LEU A 57 -14.52 0.96 17.24
C LEU A 57 -14.30 1.87 16.04
N ARG A 58 -14.88 3.05 16.09
CA ARG A 58 -14.65 4.13 15.15
C ARG A 58 -13.69 5.14 15.78
N TRP A 59 -12.58 5.42 15.11
CA TRP A 59 -11.61 6.41 15.55
C TRP A 59 -11.66 7.60 14.61
N VAL A 60 -11.96 8.77 15.15
CA VAL A 60 -11.97 10.05 14.41
C VAL A 60 -10.79 10.87 14.89
N ALA A 61 -9.86 11.16 13.99
CA ALA A 61 -8.75 12.08 14.20
C ALA A 61 -8.98 13.35 13.38
N ARG A 62 -8.59 14.50 13.94
CA ARG A 62 -8.69 15.80 13.28
C ARG A 62 -7.34 16.49 13.32
N HIS A 63 -6.90 17.03 12.17
CA HIS A 63 -5.69 17.82 12.10
C HIS A 63 -5.88 19.16 12.81
N THR A 64 -4.93 19.49 13.68
CA THR A 64 -4.94 20.69 14.53
C THR A 64 -3.87 21.70 14.16
N GLU A 65 -2.79 21.25 13.54
CA GLU A 65 -1.67 22.09 13.15
C GLU A 65 -1.17 21.70 11.76
N TYR A 66 -0.72 22.69 10.97
CA TYR A 66 -0.19 22.50 9.63
C TYR A 66 0.78 23.62 9.28
N ASP A 67 2.08 23.35 9.31
CA ASP A 67 3.18 24.27 8.96
C ASP A 67 4.16 23.57 8.00
N PRO A 68 3.83 23.51 6.70
CA PRO A 68 4.70 22.86 5.73
C PRO A 68 6.00 23.66 5.52
N PRO A 69 7.15 23.00 5.32
CA PRO A 69 7.32 21.55 5.31
C PRO A 69 7.80 20.98 6.67
N ARG A 70 7.53 21.65 7.78
CA ARG A 70 8.17 21.38 9.07
C ARG A 70 7.34 20.55 10.03
N HIS A 71 6.02 20.73 10.02
CA HIS A 71 5.19 20.20 11.07
C HIS A 71 3.73 20.03 10.66
N PHE A 72 3.08 19.00 11.15
CA PHE A 72 1.63 18.86 11.26
C PHE A 72 1.27 18.03 12.49
N ALA A 73 0.05 18.23 13.00
CA ALA A 73 -0.43 17.49 14.16
C ALA A 73 -1.89 17.08 14.00
N ASP A 74 -2.26 16.02 14.69
CA ASP A 74 -3.64 15.56 14.79
C ASP A 74 -4.00 15.22 16.24
N THR A 75 -5.30 15.36 16.56
CA THR A 75 -5.86 14.95 17.85
C THR A 75 -7.05 14.02 17.64
N GLN A 76 -7.26 13.12 18.58
CA GLN A 76 -8.46 12.29 18.61
C GLN A 76 -9.69 13.11 19.00
N VAL A 77 -10.70 13.11 18.12
CA VAL A 77 -12.04 13.63 18.43
C VAL A 77 -12.89 12.59 19.15
N SER A 78 -12.80 11.34 18.68
CA SER A 78 -13.37 10.16 19.34
C SER A 78 -12.57 8.92 19.02
N GLY A 79 -12.42 7.99 19.95
CA GLY A 79 -11.59 6.81 19.73
C GLY A 79 -11.29 6.03 20.99
N PRO A 80 -10.27 5.17 20.97
CA PRO A 80 -9.94 4.22 22.03
C PRO A 80 -9.25 4.83 23.25
N PHE A 81 -8.74 6.05 23.15
CA PHE A 81 -8.01 6.72 24.22
C PHE A 81 -8.88 7.74 24.96
N ALA A 82 -8.52 8.11 26.17
CA ALA A 82 -9.14 9.26 26.86
C ALA A 82 -8.68 10.56 26.20
N SER A 83 -7.39 10.65 25.85
CA SER A 83 -6.82 11.70 25.01
C SER A 83 -5.74 11.11 24.10
N TRP A 84 -5.54 11.74 22.93
CA TRP A 84 -4.49 11.41 21.97
C TRP A 84 -4.13 12.67 21.19
N ASN A 85 -2.87 13.07 21.26
CA ASN A 85 -2.28 14.12 20.45
C ASN A 85 -1.03 13.58 19.77
N HIS A 86 -0.92 13.82 18.49
CA HIS A 86 0.16 13.30 17.69
C HIS A 86 0.77 14.41 16.84
N HIS A 87 2.07 14.63 17.00
CA HIS A 87 2.84 15.64 16.30
C HIS A 87 3.88 14.98 15.40
N HIS A 88 3.95 15.44 14.16
CA HIS A 88 4.96 15.07 13.17
C HIS A 88 5.92 16.25 12.97
N GLU A 89 7.18 16.08 13.31
CA GLU A 89 8.21 17.09 13.11
C GLU A 89 9.21 16.64 12.05
N PHE A 90 9.48 17.52 11.09
CA PHE A 90 10.46 17.34 10.03
C PHE A 90 11.56 18.39 10.16
N ARG A 91 12.82 17.95 10.28
CA ARG A 91 13.97 18.82 10.44
C ARG A 91 15.07 18.49 9.47
N GLU A 92 15.84 19.49 9.04
CA GLU A 92 17.06 19.27 8.28
C GLU A 92 18.13 18.58 9.16
N ARG A 93 18.86 17.67 8.55
CA ARG A 93 20.01 17.01 9.18
C ARG A 93 21.28 17.74 8.74
N VAL A 94 21.92 18.43 9.67
CA VAL A 94 23.18 19.14 9.44
C VAL A 94 24.34 18.17 9.64
N GLY A 95 25.29 18.14 8.70
CA GLY A 95 26.55 17.37 8.83
C GLY A 95 26.45 15.86 8.55
N ALA A 96 25.34 15.37 7.97
CA ALA A 96 25.20 13.99 7.57
C ALA A 96 25.63 13.80 6.09
N GLN A 97 26.31 12.71 5.77
CA GLN A 97 26.48 12.26 4.38
C GLN A 97 25.26 11.40 4.00
N PRO A 98 24.60 11.64 2.87
CA PRO A 98 24.79 12.71 1.89
C PRO A 98 24.42 14.10 2.43
N GLU A 99 24.95 15.16 1.82
CA GLU A 99 24.92 16.56 2.29
C GLU A 99 23.51 17.18 2.51
N SER A 100 22.45 16.47 2.11
CA SER A 100 21.06 16.87 2.31
C SER A 100 20.23 15.68 2.78
N GLY A 101 19.72 15.76 3.97
CA GLY A 101 18.83 14.76 4.55
C GLY A 101 17.83 15.41 5.50
N ALA A 102 16.73 14.71 5.74
CA ALA A 102 15.76 15.09 6.75
C ALA A 102 15.79 14.12 7.94
N SER A 103 15.12 14.49 9.02
CA SER A 103 14.69 13.60 10.08
C SER A 103 13.21 13.77 10.33
N LEU A 104 12.51 12.67 10.56
CA LEU A 104 11.13 12.63 11.04
C LEU A 104 11.13 12.24 12.51
N THR A 105 10.43 13.02 13.32
CA THR A 105 10.15 12.71 14.73
C THR A 105 8.65 12.70 14.93
N ASP A 106 8.11 11.58 15.39
CA ASP A 106 6.74 11.51 15.89
C ASP A 106 6.76 11.64 17.42
N LEU A 107 5.93 12.54 17.94
CA LEU A 107 5.66 12.71 19.36
C LEU A 107 4.19 12.39 19.61
N VAL A 108 3.92 11.42 20.48
CA VAL A 108 2.58 11.00 20.82
C VAL A 108 2.36 11.16 22.33
N GLU A 109 1.37 11.96 22.67
CA GLU A 109 0.87 12.12 24.02
C GLU A 109 -0.51 11.47 24.11
N TYR A 110 -0.69 10.53 25.03
CA TYR A 110 -1.97 9.82 25.16
C TYR A 110 -2.30 9.48 26.59
N GLU A 111 -3.60 9.35 26.86
CA GLU A 111 -4.16 8.84 28.10
C GLU A 111 -5.05 7.64 27.84
N LEU A 112 -4.92 6.61 28.68
CA LEU A 112 -5.79 5.43 28.58
C LEU A 112 -7.17 5.69 29.21
N PRO A 113 -8.23 5.11 28.64
CA PRO A 113 -9.54 5.21 29.28
C PRO A 113 -9.57 4.44 30.60
N MET A 114 -10.43 4.87 31.55
CA MET A 114 -10.67 4.24 32.87
C MET A 114 -9.61 4.48 33.97
N GLY A 115 -8.66 5.41 33.80
CA GLY A 115 -7.80 5.92 34.87
C GLY A 115 -6.83 4.92 35.48
N ALA A 116 -6.31 5.22 36.66
CA ALA A 116 -5.15 4.58 37.32
C ALA A 116 -5.18 3.04 37.48
N LEU A 117 -6.37 2.41 37.48
CA LEU A 117 -6.48 0.94 37.57
C LEU A 117 -6.05 0.23 36.26
N VAL A 118 -6.23 0.88 35.10
CA VAL A 118 -5.79 0.36 33.81
C VAL A 118 -4.35 0.77 33.51
N ASP A 119 -3.89 1.88 34.05
CA ASP A 119 -2.52 2.38 33.91
C ASP A 119 -1.48 1.38 34.40
N PHE A 120 -1.76 0.64 35.49
CA PHE A 120 -0.78 -0.28 36.08
C PHE A 120 -0.52 -1.55 35.23
N CYS A 121 -1.54 -2.09 34.54
CA CYS A 121 -1.39 -3.31 33.73
C CYS A 121 -1.48 -3.06 32.21
N GLY A 122 -2.18 -2.00 31.81
CA GLY A 122 -2.47 -1.69 30.42
C GLY A 122 -1.44 -0.79 29.73
N SER A 123 -0.78 0.08 30.49
CA SER A 123 0.16 1.08 29.94
C SER A 123 1.31 0.43 29.17
N SER A 124 1.92 -0.62 29.70
CA SER A 124 3.05 -1.31 29.04
C SER A 124 2.62 -2.04 27.75
N ILE A 125 1.40 -2.55 27.69
CA ILE A 125 0.86 -3.21 26.49
C ILE A 125 0.53 -2.16 25.42
N ALA A 126 -0.14 -1.09 25.81
CA ALA A 126 -0.46 0.03 24.92
C ALA A 126 0.83 0.67 24.38
N GLN A 127 1.80 0.94 25.24
CA GLN A 127 3.08 1.50 24.87
C GLN A 127 3.81 0.63 23.84
N ARG A 128 3.97 -0.67 24.10
CA ARG A 128 4.62 -1.61 23.15
C ARG A 128 3.91 -1.65 21.81
N LYS A 129 2.58 -1.60 21.81
CA LYS A 129 1.78 -1.59 20.58
C LYS A 129 2.02 -0.31 19.79
N ILE A 130 2.00 0.84 20.46
CA ILE A 130 2.28 2.16 19.85
C ILE A 130 3.70 2.18 19.31
N GLU A 131 4.69 1.78 20.09
CA GLU A 131 6.10 1.70 19.67
C GLU A 131 6.29 0.81 18.42
N SER A 132 5.66 -0.37 18.40
CA SER A 132 5.71 -1.28 17.25
C SER A 132 5.08 -0.66 16.00
N MET A 133 3.96 0.03 16.16
CA MET A 133 3.28 0.74 15.07
C MET A 133 4.17 1.84 14.49
N PHE A 134 4.77 2.67 15.34
CA PHE A 134 5.64 3.76 14.88
C PHE A 134 6.97 3.24 14.32
N ALA A 135 7.53 2.17 14.87
CA ALA A 135 8.70 1.51 14.28
C ALA A 135 8.43 1.03 12.84
N TYR A 136 7.25 0.46 12.59
CA TYR A 136 6.82 0.10 11.25
C TYR A 136 6.67 1.34 10.35
N ARG A 137 5.95 2.37 10.78
CA ARG A 137 5.73 3.61 10.02
C ARG A 137 7.04 4.26 9.62
N HIS A 138 7.94 4.44 10.57
CA HIS A 138 9.27 5.02 10.35
C HIS A 138 10.11 4.24 9.35
N ARG A 139 10.12 2.90 9.47
CA ARG A 139 10.83 2.03 8.53
C ARG A 139 10.26 2.16 7.12
N VAL A 140 8.94 2.04 6.97
CA VAL A 140 8.29 2.13 5.65
C VAL A 140 8.51 3.50 5.03
N THR A 141 8.41 4.58 5.80
CA THR A 141 8.70 5.94 5.31
C THR A 141 10.13 6.05 4.80
N ALA A 142 11.12 5.55 5.57
CA ALA A 142 12.51 5.59 5.17
C ALA A 142 12.78 4.75 3.90
N ASP A 143 12.23 3.54 3.83
CA ASP A 143 12.38 2.63 2.68
C ASP A 143 11.74 3.23 1.41
N ASP A 144 10.53 3.75 1.50
CA ASP A 144 9.82 4.35 0.37
C ASP A 144 10.54 5.63 -0.12
N LEU A 145 11.01 6.47 0.80
CA LEU A 145 11.77 7.67 0.46
C LEU A 145 13.16 7.34 -0.12
N GLN A 146 13.77 6.22 0.30
CA GLN A 146 15.00 5.73 -0.32
C GLN A 146 14.76 5.29 -1.77
N LEU A 147 13.64 4.65 -2.07
CA LEU A 147 13.25 4.32 -3.44
C LEU A 147 13.03 5.58 -4.26
N ILE A 148 12.35 6.60 -3.73
CA ILE A 148 12.16 7.89 -4.40
C ILE A 148 13.51 8.55 -4.71
N ALA A 149 14.43 8.57 -3.75
CA ALA A 149 15.77 9.17 -3.94
C ALA A 149 16.58 8.41 -5.00
N ARG A 150 16.50 7.07 -4.98
CA ARG A 150 17.28 6.20 -5.88
C ARG A 150 16.74 6.17 -7.31
N TYR A 151 15.42 6.17 -7.47
CA TYR A 151 14.75 5.95 -8.76
C TYR A 151 13.93 7.16 -9.20
N ARG A 152 14.50 8.36 -9.10
CA ARG A 152 13.88 9.57 -9.64
C ARG A 152 13.64 9.40 -11.14
N SER A 153 12.40 9.22 -11.52
CA SER A 153 11.98 9.09 -12.92
C SER A 153 10.77 9.97 -13.21
N ALA A 154 10.52 10.23 -14.49
CA ALA A 154 9.24 10.80 -14.89
C ALA A 154 8.09 9.89 -14.46
N PRO A 155 6.93 10.44 -14.10
CA PRO A 155 5.76 9.65 -13.78
C PRO A 155 5.41 8.64 -14.88
N LEU A 156 5.23 7.38 -14.51
CA LEU A 156 4.81 6.30 -15.40
C LEU A 156 3.34 5.97 -15.14
N ARG A 157 2.67 5.42 -16.15
CA ARG A 157 1.29 4.93 -16.06
C ARG A 157 1.31 3.42 -15.98
N PHE A 158 0.82 2.89 -14.87
CA PHE A 158 0.70 1.47 -14.60
C PHE A 158 -0.75 1.02 -14.74
N ALA A 159 -0.97 -0.14 -15.33
CA ALA A 159 -2.25 -0.86 -15.24
C ALA A 159 -2.03 -2.17 -14.47
N ILE A 160 -2.82 -2.39 -13.41
CA ILE A 160 -2.58 -3.47 -12.45
C ILE A 160 -3.79 -4.39 -12.35
N SER A 161 -3.66 -5.63 -12.81
CA SER A 161 -4.68 -6.65 -12.55
C SER A 161 -4.43 -7.31 -11.19
N GLY A 162 -5.52 -7.65 -10.48
CA GLY A 162 -5.41 -8.16 -9.12
C GLY A 162 -5.01 -7.08 -8.10
N SER A 163 -5.27 -5.82 -8.40
CA SER A 163 -5.00 -4.64 -7.57
C SER A 163 -5.67 -4.70 -6.18
N SER A 164 -6.77 -5.43 -6.03
CA SER A 164 -7.44 -5.65 -4.73
C SER A 164 -6.83 -6.77 -3.88
N GLY A 165 -5.89 -7.56 -4.43
CA GLY A 165 -5.19 -8.62 -3.71
C GLY A 165 -4.09 -8.09 -2.78
N LEU A 166 -3.52 -8.99 -1.95
CA LEU A 166 -2.48 -8.63 -0.97
C LEU A 166 -1.31 -7.87 -1.60
N VAL A 167 -0.72 -8.41 -2.66
CA VAL A 167 0.42 -7.78 -3.35
C VAL A 167 -0.05 -6.56 -4.15
N GLY A 168 -1.13 -6.70 -4.91
CA GLY A 168 -1.61 -5.65 -5.81
C GLY A 168 -2.02 -4.37 -5.08
N SER A 169 -2.72 -4.48 -3.95
CA SER A 169 -3.13 -3.30 -3.17
C SER A 169 -1.94 -2.54 -2.57
N ASN A 170 -0.93 -3.27 -2.08
CA ASN A 170 0.29 -2.66 -1.57
C ASN A 170 1.13 -2.03 -2.68
N LEU A 171 1.24 -2.71 -3.84
CA LEU A 171 1.96 -2.18 -5.00
C LEU A 171 1.28 -0.91 -5.55
N THR A 172 -0.04 -0.91 -5.66
CA THR A 172 -0.81 0.27 -6.11
C THR A 172 -0.51 1.48 -5.23
N ARG A 173 -0.59 1.31 -3.91
CA ARG A 173 -0.27 2.39 -2.94
C ARG A 173 1.17 2.87 -3.06
N LEU A 174 2.12 1.94 -3.13
CA LEU A 174 3.54 2.27 -3.30
C LEU A 174 3.77 3.09 -4.57
N LEU A 175 3.25 2.64 -5.72
CA LEU A 175 3.42 3.34 -6.99
C LEU A 175 2.83 4.75 -6.96
N THR A 176 1.65 4.92 -6.36
CA THR A 176 1.03 6.24 -6.15
C THR A 176 1.93 7.14 -5.30
N LEU A 177 2.48 6.61 -4.20
CA LEU A 177 3.40 7.35 -3.34
C LEU A 177 4.73 7.68 -4.00
N LEU A 178 5.19 6.85 -4.94
CA LEU A 178 6.36 7.13 -5.80
C LEU A 178 6.06 8.19 -6.90
N GLY A 179 4.82 8.67 -6.99
CA GLY A 179 4.41 9.67 -7.98
C GLY A 179 3.99 9.10 -9.33
N HIS A 180 3.76 7.79 -9.43
CA HIS A 180 3.24 7.14 -10.63
C HIS A 180 1.70 7.10 -10.61
N GLN A 181 1.10 6.92 -11.79
CA GLN A 181 -0.33 6.64 -11.91
C GLN A 181 -0.55 5.12 -11.92
N ALA A 182 -1.41 4.62 -11.04
CA ALA A 182 -1.73 3.20 -10.95
C ALA A 182 -3.23 2.98 -11.17
N THR A 183 -3.58 2.38 -12.30
CA THR A 183 -4.97 2.14 -12.72
C THR A 183 -5.33 0.67 -12.51
N PRO A 184 -6.38 0.35 -11.75
CA PRO A 184 -6.84 -1.01 -11.57
C PRO A 184 -7.41 -1.61 -12.86
N ILE A 185 -7.08 -2.86 -13.16
CA ILE A 185 -7.75 -3.66 -14.19
C ILE A 185 -8.76 -4.55 -13.47
N VAL A 186 -10.06 -4.33 -13.72
CA VAL A 186 -11.15 -5.06 -13.09
C VAL A 186 -11.84 -5.99 -14.08
N ARG A 187 -12.51 -7.03 -13.57
CA ARG A 187 -13.18 -8.05 -14.42
C ARG A 187 -14.51 -7.59 -15.01
N SER A 188 -15.18 -6.65 -14.37
CA SER A 188 -16.45 -6.06 -14.82
C SER A 188 -16.73 -4.75 -14.08
N LYS A 189 -17.47 -3.85 -14.70
CA LYS A 189 -17.85 -2.53 -14.15
C LYS A 189 -18.80 -2.60 -12.94
N GLY A 190 -19.18 -3.77 -12.46
CA GLY A 190 -20.23 -3.95 -11.44
C GLY A 190 -19.76 -4.00 -9.99
N HIS A 191 -18.45 -3.85 -9.70
CA HIS A 191 -17.93 -3.80 -8.35
C HIS A 191 -17.20 -2.46 -8.17
N SER A 192 -17.96 -1.40 -8.01
CA SER A 192 -17.43 -0.11 -7.59
C SER A 192 -17.06 -0.22 -6.11
N SER A 193 -15.77 -0.18 -5.81
CA SER A 193 -15.30 0.45 -4.59
C SER A 193 -15.72 1.92 -4.65
N SER A 194 -16.12 2.49 -3.54
CA SER A 194 -16.68 3.84 -3.40
C SER A 194 -15.69 4.99 -3.64
N ASP A 195 -14.58 4.75 -4.33
CA ASP A 195 -13.59 5.76 -4.66
C ASP A 195 -13.86 6.29 -6.07
N GLU A 196 -14.45 7.48 -6.15
CA GLU A 196 -14.82 8.20 -7.38
C GLU A 196 -13.64 8.53 -8.31
N ASN A 197 -12.40 8.20 -7.93
CA ASN A 197 -11.19 8.38 -8.73
C ASN A 197 -10.73 7.12 -9.48
N ASP A 198 -11.46 6.00 -9.40
CA ASP A 198 -11.11 4.76 -10.07
C ASP A 198 -11.50 4.82 -11.57
N CYS A 199 -10.61 5.36 -12.37
CA CYS A 199 -10.60 5.11 -13.81
C CYS A 199 -10.21 3.64 -14.06
N ALA A 200 -11.09 2.71 -13.65
CA ALA A 200 -10.85 1.29 -13.80
C ALA A 200 -10.94 0.88 -15.28
N ILE A 201 -9.94 0.16 -15.76
CA ILE A 201 -10.00 -0.49 -17.06
C ILE A 201 -10.77 -1.80 -16.87
N ALA A 202 -11.98 -1.88 -17.43
CA ALA A 202 -12.77 -3.10 -17.38
C ALA A 202 -12.25 -4.09 -18.45
N ALA A 203 -12.27 -5.37 -18.09
CA ALA A 203 -12.08 -6.55 -18.92
C ALA A 203 -11.22 -6.39 -20.20
N TRP A 204 -9.99 -6.86 -20.16
CA TRP A 204 -9.11 -6.95 -21.34
C TRP A 204 -9.64 -7.81 -22.49
N SER A 205 -10.78 -8.46 -22.33
CA SER A 205 -11.50 -9.19 -23.39
C SER A 205 -12.45 -8.32 -24.19
N ASP A 206 -12.66 -7.06 -23.80
CA ASP A 206 -13.52 -6.11 -24.51
C ASP A 206 -12.64 -5.21 -25.38
N ALA A 207 -12.85 -5.26 -26.69
CA ALA A 207 -12.09 -4.47 -27.66
C ALA A 207 -12.22 -2.94 -27.42
N SER A 208 -13.36 -2.48 -26.87
CA SER A 208 -13.55 -1.06 -26.52
C SER A 208 -12.75 -0.62 -25.31
N GLU A 209 -12.42 -1.55 -24.42
CA GLU A 209 -11.64 -1.28 -23.21
C GLU A 209 -10.13 -1.40 -23.46
N ILE A 210 -9.72 -2.20 -24.47
CA ILE A 210 -8.28 -2.43 -24.72
C ILE A 210 -7.55 -1.14 -25.15
N GLU A 211 -8.21 -0.23 -25.85
CA GLU A 211 -7.63 1.05 -26.26
C GLU A 211 -7.19 1.93 -25.06
N LYS A 212 -7.78 1.72 -23.88
CA LYS A 212 -7.38 2.42 -22.65
C LYS A 212 -5.96 2.05 -22.20
N PHE A 213 -5.43 0.94 -22.68
CA PHE A 213 -4.05 0.54 -22.44
C PHE A 213 -3.05 1.24 -23.38
N SER A 214 -3.51 1.94 -24.41
CA SER A 214 -2.61 2.64 -25.36
C SER A 214 -1.76 3.73 -24.69
N ASP A 215 -2.21 4.25 -23.56
CA ASP A 215 -1.50 5.26 -22.77
C ASP A 215 -0.76 4.69 -21.56
N VAL A 216 -0.79 3.37 -21.36
CA VAL A 216 -0.10 2.69 -20.25
C VAL A 216 1.35 2.39 -20.63
N ASP A 217 2.27 2.67 -19.72
CA ASP A 217 3.70 2.37 -19.89
C ASP A 217 4.02 0.95 -19.42
N VAL A 218 3.40 0.52 -18.31
CA VAL A 218 3.68 -0.76 -17.64
C VAL A 218 2.38 -1.48 -17.29
N VAL A 219 2.27 -2.75 -17.67
CA VAL A 219 1.18 -3.63 -17.22
C VAL A 219 1.72 -4.61 -16.17
N VAL A 220 1.06 -4.69 -15.02
CA VAL A 220 1.38 -5.65 -13.95
C VAL A 220 0.22 -6.63 -13.79
N HIS A 221 0.46 -7.89 -14.11
CA HIS A 221 -0.54 -8.95 -14.08
C HIS A 221 -0.37 -9.84 -12.84
N LEU A 222 -1.16 -9.54 -11.79
CA LEU A 222 -1.19 -10.27 -10.52
C LEU A 222 -2.49 -11.04 -10.32
N ALA A 223 -3.43 -10.94 -11.27
CA ALA A 223 -4.71 -11.61 -11.16
C ALA A 223 -4.55 -13.12 -11.31
N GLY A 224 -5.20 -13.86 -10.43
CA GLY A 224 -5.26 -15.32 -10.47
C GLY A 224 -6.25 -15.83 -9.43
N LYS A 225 -6.79 -17.03 -9.65
CA LYS A 225 -7.62 -17.69 -8.64
C LYS A 225 -6.74 -18.08 -7.46
N SER A 226 -7.20 -17.79 -6.21
CA SER A 226 -6.51 -18.20 -5.00
C SER A 226 -6.34 -19.72 -4.96
N ILE A 227 -5.12 -20.19 -4.67
CA ILE A 227 -4.79 -21.61 -4.47
C ILE A 227 -5.13 -22.07 -3.05
N ALA A 228 -5.25 -21.14 -2.09
CA ALA A 228 -5.54 -21.42 -0.69
C ALA A 228 -7.04 -21.48 -0.39
N GLY A 229 -7.90 -21.14 -1.34
CA GLY A 229 -9.36 -21.05 -1.14
C GLY A 229 -10.08 -22.27 -1.72
N GLY A 230 -10.42 -23.26 -0.90
CA GLY A 230 -11.30 -24.36 -1.30
C GLY A 230 -10.61 -25.73 -1.46
N ARG A 231 -11.41 -26.73 -1.83
CA ARG A 231 -10.91 -28.08 -2.08
C ARG A 231 -10.18 -28.15 -3.44
N TRP A 232 -9.11 -28.89 -3.50
CA TRP A 232 -8.35 -29.20 -4.72
C TRP A 232 -9.05 -30.26 -5.57
N SER A 233 -10.28 -29.94 -6.04
CA SER A 233 -11.00 -30.76 -7.02
C SER A 233 -10.42 -30.54 -8.42
N GLU A 234 -10.66 -31.47 -9.35
CA GLU A 234 -10.22 -31.30 -10.76
C GLU A 234 -10.77 -29.99 -11.38
N GLN A 235 -12.03 -29.64 -11.10
CA GLN A 235 -12.60 -28.37 -11.52
C GLN A 235 -11.88 -27.17 -10.87
N GLY A 236 -11.48 -27.29 -9.59
CA GLY A 236 -10.71 -26.27 -8.88
C GLY A 236 -9.33 -26.05 -9.50
N LYS A 237 -8.61 -27.14 -9.78
CA LYS A 237 -7.32 -27.11 -10.47
C LYS A 237 -7.42 -26.51 -11.87
N GLN A 238 -8.42 -26.93 -12.66
CA GLN A 238 -8.66 -26.36 -13.98
C GLN A 238 -8.89 -24.83 -13.91
N GLN A 239 -9.71 -24.36 -12.98
CA GLN A 239 -9.95 -22.94 -12.80
C GLN A 239 -8.69 -22.17 -12.36
N ILE A 240 -7.83 -22.77 -11.53
CA ILE A 240 -6.55 -22.19 -11.14
C ILE A 240 -5.65 -22.07 -12.37
N ARG A 241 -5.52 -23.12 -13.16
CA ARG A 241 -4.74 -23.15 -14.41
C ARG A 241 -5.25 -22.11 -15.40
N ASP A 242 -6.54 -22.11 -15.69
CA ASP A 242 -7.15 -21.19 -16.66
C ASP A 242 -6.97 -19.73 -16.27
N SER A 243 -7.07 -19.42 -14.96
CA SER A 243 -6.86 -18.08 -14.47
C SER A 243 -5.45 -17.54 -14.71
N ARG A 244 -4.47 -18.42 -14.91
CA ARG A 244 -3.06 -18.07 -15.18
C ARG A 244 -2.70 -18.23 -16.65
N VAL A 245 -2.92 -19.41 -17.21
CA VAL A 245 -2.50 -19.72 -18.59
C VAL A 245 -3.40 -19.02 -19.60
N VAL A 246 -4.70 -19.29 -19.54
CA VAL A 246 -5.66 -18.79 -20.56
C VAL A 246 -5.81 -17.27 -20.43
N LYS A 247 -6.01 -16.77 -19.22
CA LYS A 247 -6.24 -15.33 -19.00
C LYS A 247 -5.00 -14.48 -19.26
N THR A 248 -3.81 -14.96 -18.90
CA THR A 248 -2.56 -14.26 -19.23
C THR A 248 -2.34 -14.21 -20.74
N ARG A 249 -2.58 -15.31 -21.44
CA ARG A 249 -2.48 -15.36 -22.91
C ARG A 249 -3.45 -14.37 -23.56
N GLN A 250 -4.71 -14.36 -23.15
CA GLN A 250 -5.71 -13.41 -23.65
C GLN A 250 -5.27 -11.96 -23.43
N LEU A 251 -4.72 -11.63 -22.23
CA LEU A 251 -4.19 -10.31 -21.98
C LEU A 251 -3.04 -9.97 -22.94
N CYS A 252 -2.08 -10.87 -23.12
CA CYS A 252 -0.94 -10.65 -24.02
C CYS A 252 -1.39 -10.45 -25.48
N GLU A 253 -2.32 -11.27 -25.96
CA GLU A 253 -2.87 -11.17 -27.31
C GLU A 253 -3.59 -9.83 -27.50
N SER A 254 -4.41 -9.41 -26.51
CA SER A 254 -5.08 -8.12 -26.55
C SER A 254 -4.09 -6.95 -26.55
N LEU A 255 -3.06 -6.97 -25.69
CA LEU A 255 -2.02 -5.93 -25.68
C LEU A 255 -1.23 -5.88 -26.99
N ALA A 256 -1.05 -7.03 -27.65
CA ALA A 256 -0.34 -7.11 -28.94
C ALA A 256 -1.10 -6.42 -30.08
N THR A 257 -2.42 -6.25 -30.00
CA THR A 257 -3.22 -5.53 -31.00
C THR A 257 -3.09 -4.02 -30.93
N LEU A 258 -2.62 -3.46 -29.82
CA LEU A 258 -2.49 -2.03 -29.62
C LEU A 258 -1.46 -1.42 -30.58
N LYS A 259 -1.77 -0.25 -31.13
CA LYS A 259 -0.81 0.53 -31.94
C LYS A 259 0.36 1.00 -31.08
N ARG A 260 0.10 1.54 -29.90
CA ARG A 260 1.08 1.87 -28.88
C ARG A 260 1.01 0.84 -27.76
N LYS A 261 1.97 -0.06 -27.74
CA LYS A 261 2.05 -1.13 -26.74
C LYS A 261 2.68 -0.61 -25.45
N PRO A 262 2.28 -1.13 -24.27
CA PRO A 262 3.04 -0.97 -23.05
C PRO A 262 4.50 -1.41 -23.27
N LYS A 263 5.42 -0.68 -22.63
CA LYS A 263 6.87 -0.98 -22.74
C LYS A 263 7.26 -2.23 -21.98
N VAL A 264 6.54 -2.51 -20.88
CA VAL A 264 6.85 -3.61 -19.95
C VAL A 264 5.56 -4.33 -19.56
N LEU A 265 5.62 -5.65 -19.56
CA LEU A 265 4.63 -6.54 -18.95
C LEU A 265 5.31 -7.34 -17.83
N ILE A 266 4.81 -7.21 -16.62
CA ILE A 266 5.27 -7.95 -15.44
C ILE A 266 4.18 -8.93 -15.04
N CYS A 267 4.48 -10.23 -15.02
CA CYS A 267 3.55 -11.26 -14.56
C CYS A 267 4.05 -11.90 -13.27
N ALA A 268 3.12 -12.15 -12.34
CA ALA A 268 3.45 -12.93 -11.15
C ALA A 268 3.79 -14.36 -11.53
N SER A 269 4.89 -14.86 -11.00
CA SER A 269 5.28 -16.26 -11.00
C SER A 269 5.31 -16.79 -9.56
N ALA A 270 5.65 -18.05 -9.38
CA ALA A 270 5.77 -18.69 -8.07
C ALA A 270 6.90 -19.72 -8.09
N THR A 271 7.50 -19.98 -6.93
CA THR A 271 8.55 -20.99 -6.75
C THR A 271 8.10 -22.39 -7.16
N GLY A 272 6.80 -22.66 -7.16
CA GLY A 272 6.22 -23.89 -7.67
C GLY A 272 6.51 -24.18 -9.15
N ILE A 273 7.01 -23.20 -9.93
CA ILE A 273 7.47 -23.43 -11.31
C ILE A 273 8.59 -24.47 -11.40
N TYR A 274 9.36 -24.64 -10.33
CA TYR A 274 10.49 -25.57 -10.32
C TYR A 274 10.09 -27.02 -9.98
N GLY A 275 8.85 -27.26 -9.52
CA GLY A 275 8.41 -28.56 -9.02
C GLY A 275 9.07 -28.95 -7.70
N ASP A 276 8.85 -30.19 -7.26
CA ASP A 276 9.51 -30.74 -6.08
C ASP A 276 10.94 -31.23 -6.45
N ARG A 277 11.94 -30.65 -5.83
CA ARG A 277 13.36 -30.97 -6.02
C ARG A 277 14.04 -31.42 -4.73
N GLY A 278 13.26 -31.80 -3.71
CA GLY A 278 13.78 -32.17 -2.40
C GLY A 278 14.62 -31.04 -1.81
N ASP A 279 15.82 -31.35 -1.31
CA ASP A 279 16.73 -30.40 -0.65
C ASP A 279 17.62 -29.60 -1.61
N THR A 280 17.37 -29.68 -2.92
CA THR A 280 18.17 -28.94 -3.92
C THR A 280 17.93 -27.45 -3.80
N VAL A 281 18.99 -26.65 -3.68
CA VAL A 281 18.89 -25.18 -3.74
C VAL A 281 18.55 -24.77 -5.16
N LEU A 282 17.48 -24.00 -5.30
CA LEU A 282 16.97 -23.52 -6.59
C LEU A 282 17.25 -22.03 -6.75
N ASP A 283 17.57 -21.66 -7.99
CA ASP A 283 17.77 -20.29 -8.43
C ASP A 283 17.11 -20.04 -9.79
N GLU A 284 17.27 -18.84 -10.36
CA GLU A 284 16.67 -18.45 -11.63
C GLU A 284 17.23 -19.21 -12.84
N SER A 285 18.37 -19.92 -12.70
CA SER A 285 18.96 -20.78 -13.74
C SER A 285 18.41 -22.20 -13.72
N SER A 286 17.70 -22.58 -12.66
CA SER A 286 17.13 -23.90 -12.48
C SER A 286 16.01 -24.16 -13.50
N SER A 287 16.00 -25.37 -14.07
CA SER A 287 14.98 -25.77 -15.05
C SER A 287 13.59 -25.82 -14.41
N PRO A 288 12.51 -25.46 -15.16
CA PRO A 288 11.15 -25.68 -14.69
C PRO A 288 10.89 -27.17 -14.37
N GLY A 289 9.98 -27.42 -13.43
CA GLY A 289 9.38 -28.71 -13.22
C GLY A 289 8.30 -29.02 -14.24
N ASP A 290 7.85 -30.25 -14.25
CA ASP A 290 6.76 -30.77 -15.08
C ASP A 290 5.46 -31.02 -14.30
N ASP A 291 5.41 -30.59 -13.04
CA ASP A 291 4.23 -30.61 -12.18
C ASP A 291 3.14 -29.63 -12.63
N PHE A 292 1.96 -29.80 -11.99
CA PHE A 292 0.80 -28.91 -12.20
C PHE A 292 1.09 -27.46 -11.80
#